data_fac97c6a2f727ab245c15ebe0e85268a
#
_entry.id   fac97c6a2f727ab245c15ebe0e85268a
#
_cell.length_a   1.000
_cell.length_b   1.000
_cell.length_c   1.000
_cell.angle_alpha   90.00
_cell.angle_beta   90.00
_cell.angle_gamma   90.00
#
_symmetry.space_group_name_H-M   'P 1'
#
loop_
_entity.id
_entity.type
_entity.pdbx_description
1 polymer ?
#
loop_
_entity_poly.entity_id
_entity_poly.type
_entity_poly.pdbx_seq_one_letter_code
_entity_poly.pdbx_strand_id
1 'polypeptide(L)'
;MRFFLFIFIYLLHQSLSGQEKQNQPMDLTVTMEFNLGSTIGKLRAIPININREEKGMLFAYSADKEIDPWIEMFYPPSDRMKLAVFSLKGKLIWKKELGKGVINGIWFTPIYAFDLDQNGTDEIYYVNNIDSVHILSYEGLRLTAIEGSSGNILGEWSWKRVEHGSLSHTFRNFIMGGYVHGKPVLITAQGTYATMGIQAWNPGMTKRWELLISEEDPGPRGSHMCPVIDINSDGVDELLWGERCIDLDKGEYLFIADRDEYNGHSDVIQPTFDWKNNQWYVFTCRESGDRGQIKPRVVMFDDRGERVWSDLEMGHMDMGWTAQTGPGEKTIAFTISRGRKMAGPDGFFRLDVEEYAYEAFSGDPIRLPFKAYNTVPVDLDGDGYHEFACALDEQSDRKVYTIDGNVVGELGDKAYIAMASKFLDLPGEQILCYYPDGTIRIWRDMNAVDSDRARDRYRNPYYRHCQRLTGTGYNLVNLGGL
;
A
#
# COMPACT_ATOMS: atom_id res chain seq x y z
N MET A 1 -24.60 -13.54 -53.19
CA MET A 1 -23.26 -14.10 -52.89
C MET A 1 -22.14 -13.05 -52.76
N ARG A 2 -22.42 -11.74 -52.86
CA ARG A 2 -21.40 -10.67 -52.68
C ARG A 2 -21.46 -9.95 -51.30
N PHE A 3 -22.55 -10.07 -50.55
CA PHE A 3 -22.72 -9.40 -49.28
C PHE A 3 -22.03 -10.12 -48.09
N PHE A 4 -21.87 -11.46 -48.16
CA PHE A 4 -21.20 -12.23 -47.10
C PHE A 4 -19.67 -12.08 -47.08
N LEU A 5 -19.05 -11.71 -48.20
CA LEU A 5 -17.60 -11.56 -48.32
C LEU A 5 -17.08 -10.25 -47.65
N PHE A 6 -17.92 -9.21 -47.64
CA PHE A 6 -17.53 -7.91 -47.00
C PHE A 6 -17.60 -7.95 -45.49
N ILE A 7 -18.53 -8.71 -44.91
CA ILE A 7 -18.62 -8.84 -43.43
C ILE A 7 -17.46 -9.68 -42.88
N PHE A 8 -17.05 -10.73 -43.64
CA PHE A 8 -15.94 -11.58 -43.23
C PHE A 8 -14.58 -10.84 -43.30
N ILE A 9 -14.38 -9.98 -44.28
CA ILE A 9 -13.17 -9.15 -44.41
C ILE A 9 -13.13 -8.05 -43.31
N TYR A 10 -14.27 -7.48 -42.93
CA TYR A 10 -14.35 -6.49 -41.87
C TYR A 10 -14.10 -7.09 -40.48
N LEU A 11 -14.59 -8.28 -40.20
CA LEU A 11 -14.34 -9.03 -38.97
C LEU A 11 -12.88 -9.53 -38.87
N LEU A 12 -12.28 -9.94 -40.00
CA LEU A 12 -10.86 -10.29 -40.07
C LEU A 12 -9.96 -9.07 -39.90
N HIS A 13 -10.35 -7.87 -40.40
CA HIS A 13 -9.59 -6.64 -40.24
C HIS A 13 -9.65 -6.12 -38.80
N GLN A 14 -10.77 -6.26 -38.10
CA GLN A 14 -10.88 -5.91 -36.68
C GLN A 14 -10.12 -6.88 -35.78
N SER A 15 -10.08 -8.17 -36.06
CA SER A 15 -9.29 -9.14 -35.32
C SER A 15 -7.78 -8.99 -35.56
N LEU A 16 -7.37 -8.60 -36.77
CA LEU A 16 -5.96 -8.34 -37.08
C LEU A 16 -5.48 -7.01 -36.51
N SER A 17 -6.32 -5.96 -36.44
CA SER A 17 -5.92 -4.67 -35.86
C SER A 17 -5.79 -4.71 -34.33
N GLY A 18 -6.44 -5.66 -33.65
CA GLY A 18 -6.26 -5.89 -32.22
C GLY A 18 -5.01 -6.70 -31.87
N GLN A 19 -4.57 -7.60 -32.76
CA GLN A 19 -3.36 -8.40 -32.52
C GLN A 19 -2.06 -7.69 -32.89
N GLU A 20 -2.06 -6.77 -33.86
CA GLU A 20 -0.84 -6.03 -34.22
C GLU A 20 -0.44 -4.96 -33.21
N LYS A 21 -1.36 -4.47 -32.36
CA LYS A 21 -1.03 -3.50 -31.31
C LYS A 21 -0.46 -4.10 -30.02
N GLN A 22 -0.64 -5.41 -29.79
CA GLN A 22 -0.14 -6.11 -28.60
C GLN A 22 1.35 -6.48 -28.65
N ASN A 23 2.06 -6.24 -29.75
CA ASN A 23 3.46 -6.61 -29.94
C ASN A 23 4.43 -5.43 -30.07
N GLN A 24 4.04 -4.21 -29.69
CA GLN A 24 5.03 -3.13 -29.62
C GLN A 24 5.83 -3.25 -28.32
N PRO A 25 7.16 -3.13 -28.39
CA PRO A 25 7.96 -3.11 -27.16
C PRO A 25 7.54 -1.95 -26.27
N MET A 26 7.62 -2.14 -24.96
CA MET A 26 7.34 -1.10 -23.98
C MET A 26 8.24 0.12 -24.23
N ASP A 27 7.67 1.31 -24.20
CA ASP A 27 8.36 2.61 -24.31
C ASP A 27 8.17 3.39 -23.00
N LEU A 28 8.96 3.02 -21.99
CA LEU A 28 8.89 3.61 -20.67
C LEU A 28 9.48 5.03 -20.70
N THR A 29 8.61 6.04 -20.57
CA THR A 29 8.96 7.45 -20.74
C THR A 29 8.43 8.29 -19.59
N VAL A 30 9.14 9.38 -19.24
CA VAL A 30 8.67 10.39 -18.29
C VAL A 30 7.57 11.23 -18.96
N THR A 31 6.33 11.10 -18.44
CA THR A 31 5.20 11.89 -18.94
C THR A 31 5.02 13.22 -18.20
N MET A 32 5.56 13.31 -16.99
CA MET A 32 5.49 14.52 -16.16
C MET A 32 6.70 14.62 -15.26
N GLU A 33 7.25 15.83 -15.15
CA GLU A 33 8.33 16.16 -14.21
C GLU A 33 8.05 17.50 -13.54
N PHE A 34 8.25 17.59 -12.24
CA PHE A 34 8.23 18.84 -11.46
C PHE A 34 9.09 18.69 -10.21
N ASN A 35 9.30 19.79 -9.47
CA ASN A 35 10.15 19.78 -8.29
C ASN A 35 9.41 20.34 -7.07
N LEU A 36 9.56 19.72 -5.92
CA LEU A 36 8.92 20.14 -4.65
C LEU A 36 9.65 21.32 -3.98
N GLY A 37 10.80 21.72 -4.51
CA GLY A 37 11.58 22.87 -4.03
C GLY A 37 12.31 22.59 -2.72
N SER A 38 12.63 21.35 -2.40
CA SER A 38 13.43 20.96 -1.22
C SER A 38 13.97 19.55 -1.37
N THR A 39 15.09 19.26 -0.70
CA THR A 39 15.63 17.89 -0.60
C THR A 39 14.60 16.92 -0.03
N ILE A 40 14.61 15.70 -0.53
CA ILE A 40 13.73 14.62 -0.09
C ILE A 40 14.59 13.44 0.36
N GLY A 41 14.48 13.08 1.64
CA GLY A 41 15.01 11.83 2.18
C GLY A 41 13.97 10.72 2.13
N LYS A 42 12.69 11.07 2.42
CA LYS A 42 11.54 10.16 2.27
C LYS A 42 10.31 10.92 1.82
N LEU A 43 9.54 10.28 0.94
CA LEU A 43 8.28 10.81 0.42
C LEU A 43 7.20 9.72 0.38
N ARG A 44 5.97 10.13 0.67
CA ARG A 44 4.74 9.35 0.43
C ARG A 44 3.84 10.15 -0.50
N ALA A 45 3.24 9.48 -1.48
CA ALA A 45 2.32 10.06 -2.44
C ALA A 45 0.93 9.41 -2.27
N ILE A 46 -0.12 10.21 -2.15
CA ILE A 46 -1.49 9.76 -1.89
C ILE A 46 -2.41 10.46 -2.88
N PRO A 47 -3.21 9.74 -3.70
CA PRO A 47 -4.21 10.36 -4.56
C PRO A 47 -5.27 11.10 -3.73
N ILE A 48 -5.70 12.26 -4.20
CA ILE A 48 -6.64 13.11 -3.50
C ILE A 48 -7.67 13.71 -4.47
N ASN A 49 -8.93 13.81 -4.04
CA ASN A 49 -9.93 14.65 -4.69
C ASN A 49 -9.81 16.07 -4.14
N ILE A 50 -9.32 17.01 -4.93
CA ILE A 50 -9.26 18.44 -4.57
C ILE A 50 -10.66 19.00 -4.52
N ASN A 51 -11.50 18.58 -5.45
CA ASN A 51 -12.94 18.79 -5.49
C ASN A 51 -13.57 17.72 -6.42
N ARG A 52 -14.91 17.82 -6.67
CA ARG A 52 -15.63 16.84 -7.50
C ARG A 52 -15.10 16.69 -8.92
N GLU A 53 -14.46 17.74 -9.47
CA GLU A 53 -14.00 17.79 -10.87
C GLU A 53 -12.48 17.63 -10.97
N GLU A 54 -11.74 17.98 -9.93
CA GLU A 54 -10.27 18.02 -9.97
C GLU A 54 -9.67 17.04 -8.98
N LYS A 55 -8.83 16.16 -9.52
CA LYS A 55 -7.99 15.24 -8.76
C LYS A 55 -6.57 15.78 -8.64
N GLY A 56 -5.87 15.34 -7.61
CA GLY A 56 -4.49 15.70 -7.35
C GLY A 56 -3.71 14.59 -6.68
N MET A 57 -2.51 14.96 -6.27
CA MET A 57 -1.61 14.14 -5.49
C MET A 57 -1.18 14.92 -4.24
N LEU A 58 -1.39 14.33 -3.09
CA LEU A 58 -0.83 14.78 -1.83
C LEU A 58 0.57 14.16 -1.68
N PHE A 59 1.56 15.00 -1.44
CA PHE A 59 2.92 14.61 -1.07
C PHE A 59 3.15 14.90 0.40
N ALA A 60 3.63 13.91 1.12
CA ALA A 60 4.10 14.03 2.49
C ALA A 60 5.59 13.68 2.52
N TYR A 61 6.46 14.62 2.89
CA TYR A 61 7.90 14.46 2.72
C TYR A 61 8.74 15.29 3.71
N SER A 62 9.98 14.89 3.84
CA SER A 62 11.02 15.55 4.64
C SER A 62 12.38 15.30 4.00
N ALA A 63 13.38 16.10 4.34
CA ALA A 63 14.78 15.83 4.02
C ALA A 63 15.34 14.67 4.86
N ASP A 64 14.73 14.38 6.01
CA ASP A 64 15.04 13.18 6.79
C ASP A 64 14.55 11.93 6.07
N LYS A 65 15.27 10.82 6.27
CA LYS A 65 14.79 9.49 5.88
C LYS A 65 13.63 9.04 6.74
N GLU A 66 13.08 7.85 6.49
CA GLU A 66 12.06 7.26 7.32
C GLU A 66 12.54 7.10 8.74
N ILE A 67 11.81 7.67 9.70
CA ILE A 67 12.10 7.51 11.13
C ILE A 67 11.16 6.42 11.67
N ASP A 68 11.76 5.33 12.14
CA ASP A 68 11.02 4.19 12.69
C ASP A 68 10.99 4.24 14.22
N PRO A 69 9.88 3.83 14.88
CA PRO A 69 9.82 3.72 16.33
C PRO A 69 10.63 2.55 16.91
N TRP A 70 11.28 1.72 16.11
CA TRP A 70 12.22 0.76 16.64
C TRP A 70 13.47 1.47 17.13
N ILE A 71 13.86 1.18 18.37
CA ILE A 71 14.87 1.99 19.09
C ILE A 71 16.20 2.10 18.35
N GLU A 72 16.62 1.06 17.64
CA GLU A 72 17.86 1.06 16.86
C GLU A 72 17.77 1.88 15.56
N MET A 73 16.57 2.25 15.14
CA MET A 73 16.30 3.04 13.94
C MET A 73 15.76 4.43 14.24
N PHE A 74 15.44 4.69 15.50
CA PHE A 74 14.93 5.99 15.90
C PHE A 74 16.07 7.04 15.98
N TYR A 75 15.81 8.20 15.41
CA TYR A 75 16.62 9.41 15.59
C TYR A 75 15.71 10.65 15.64
N PRO A 76 16.11 11.72 16.36
CA PRO A 76 15.33 12.95 16.37
C PRO A 76 15.28 13.60 14.98
N PRO A 77 14.11 14.10 14.53
CA PRO A 77 14.00 14.78 13.24
C PRO A 77 14.95 15.97 13.11
N SER A 78 15.61 16.11 11.97
CA SER A 78 16.45 17.26 11.65
C SER A 78 15.73 18.27 10.74
N ASP A 79 14.73 17.80 10.01
CA ASP A 79 13.88 18.61 9.13
C ASP A 79 12.40 18.43 9.51
N ARG A 80 11.58 19.41 9.15
CA ARG A 80 10.14 19.34 9.38
C ARG A 80 9.44 18.59 8.26
N MET A 81 8.44 17.83 8.63
CA MET A 81 7.56 17.21 7.67
C MET A 81 6.75 18.25 6.92
N LYS A 82 6.63 18.09 5.61
CA LYS A 82 5.92 18.97 4.71
C LYS A 82 4.79 18.21 4.02
N LEU A 83 3.66 18.90 3.86
CA LEU A 83 2.56 18.47 3.01
C LEU A 83 2.46 19.40 1.82
N ALA A 84 2.25 18.85 0.63
CA ALA A 84 1.97 19.63 -0.57
C ALA A 84 0.95 18.92 -1.44
N VAL A 85 -0.04 19.65 -1.94
CA VAL A 85 -1.00 19.14 -2.93
C VAL A 85 -0.70 19.74 -4.27
N PHE A 86 -0.57 18.88 -5.27
CA PHE A 86 -0.43 19.22 -6.68
C PHE A 86 -1.60 18.67 -7.46
N SER A 87 -2.08 19.41 -8.45
CA SER A 87 -3.00 18.85 -9.44
C SER A 87 -2.31 17.76 -10.26
N LEU A 88 -3.07 16.87 -10.89
CA LEU A 88 -2.51 15.86 -11.82
C LEU A 88 -1.90 16.47 -13.09
N LYS A 89 -1.85 17.81 -13.20
CA LYS A 89 -1.14 18.56 -14.25
C LYS A 89 0.19 19.16 -13.75
N GLY A 90 0.64 18.78 -12.55
CA GLY A 90 1.89 19.28 -11.96
C GLY A 90 1.83 20.70 -11.39
N LYS A 91 0.61 21.28 -11.21
CA LYS A 91 0.46 22.61 -10.63
C LYS A 91 0.35 22.50 -9.11
N LEU A 92 1.18 23.23 -8.38
CA LEU A 92 1.06 23.38 -6.93
C LEU A 92 -0.26 24.07 -6.57
N ILE A 93 -1.06 23.43 -5.73
CA ILE A 93 -2.30 23.98 -5.16
C ILE A 93 -1.98 24.66 -3.82
N TRP A 94 -1.39 23.94 -2.88
CA TRP A 94 -0.89 24.48 -1.63
C TRP A 94 0.27 23.64 -1.07
N LYS A 95 1.03 24.26 -0.17
CA LYS A 95 2.12 23.63 0.56
C LYS A 95 2.08 24.10 2.01
N LYS A 96 2.35 23.19 2.96
CA LYS A 96 2.34 23.46 4.39
C LYS A 96 3.48 22.71 5.08
N GLU A 97 4.16 23.37 5.98
CA GLU A 97 5.12 22.75 6.89
C GLU A 97 4.40 22.41 8.21
N LEU A 98 4.57 21.19 8.71
CA LEU A 98 3.96 20.74 9.95
C LEU A 98 4.78 21.19 11.18
N GLY A 99 4.18 21.04 12.35
CA GLY A 99 4.80 21.42 13.62
C GLY A 99 6.07 20.64 13.93
N LYS A 100 6.94 21.20 14.81
CA LYS A 100 8.18 20.56 15.24
C LYS A 100 7.99 19.25 15.99
N GLY A 101 6.82 19.02 16.56
CA GLY A 101 6.49 17.77 17.25
C GLY A 101 6.17 16.61 16.32
N VAL A 102 5.92 16.91 15.02
CA VAL A 102 5.57 15.88 14.02
C VAL A 102 6.82 15.17 13.53
N ILE A 103 6.87 13.87 13.71
CA ILE A 103 7.99 13.02 13.29
C ILE A 103 7.71 12.46 11.90
N ASN A 104 8.64 12.65 10.96
CA ASN A 104 8.53 12.05 9.62
C ASN A 104 8.77 10.55 9.70
N GLY A 105 7.69 9.80 9.77
CA GLY A 105 7.70 8.34 9.81
C GLY A 105 6.29 7.81 9.61
N ILE A 106 6.17 6.72 8.84
CA ILE A 106 4.88 6.15 8.48
C ILE A 106 4.07 5.70 9.70
N TRP A 107 4.76 5.34 10.77
CA TRP A 107 4.17 4.91 12.03
C TRP A 107 3.87 6.06 12.97
N PHE A 108 4.77 7.03 13.05
CA PHE A 108 4.58 8.22 13.90
C PHE A 108 3.46 9.11 13.34
N THR A 109 3.47 9.32 12.03
CA THR A 109 2.56 10.23 11.33
C THR A 109 1.97 9.54 10.11
N PRO A 110 1.08 8.54 10.28
CA PRO A 110 0.28 8.05 9.18
C PRO A 110 -0.59 9.17 8.63
N ILE A 111 -0.84 9.12 7.31
CA ILE A 111 -1.64 10.11 6.58
C ILE A 111 -2.63 9.39 5.69
N TYR A 112 -3.86 9.84 5.67
CA TYR A 112 -4.92 9.27 4.85
C TYR A 112 -5.82 10.36 4.29
N ALA A 113 -6.06 10.32 2.98
CA ALA A 113 -6.97 11.25 2.31
C ALA A 113 -8.32 10.57 2.07
N PHE A 114 -9.41 11.14 2.57
CA PHE A 114 -10.73 10.51 2.55
C PHE A 114 -11.85 11.52 2.60
N ASP A 115 -12.85 11.41 1.73
CA ASP A 115 -14.06 12.23 1.70
C ASP A 115 -15.07 11.65 2.70
N LEU A 116 -14.89 11.96 3.98
CA LEU A 116 -15.71 11.40 5.06
C LEU A 116 -17.12 12.04 5.10
N ASP A 117 -17.26 13.29 4.72
CA ASP A 117 -18.56 13.99 4.72
C ASP A 117 -19.28 13.91 3.38
N GLN A 118 -18.69 13.26 2.36
CA GLN A 118 -19.21 13.06 1.00
C GLN A 118 -19.52 14.37 0.25
N ASN A 119 -18.73 15.42 0.54
CA ASN A 119 -18.88 16.71 -0.16
C ASN A 119 -18.16 16.73 -1.52
N GLY A 120 -17.31 15.75 -1.81
CA GLY A 120 -16.53 15.61 -3.04
C GLY A 120 -15.13 16.19 -2.95
N THR A 121 -14.71 16.65 -1.78
CA THR A 121 -13.35 17.06 -1.45
C THR A 121 -12.81 16.13 -0.36
N ASP A 122 -11.62 15.58 -0.55
CA ASP A 122 -11.05 14.74 0.50
C ASP A 122 -10.56 15.60 1.68
N GLU A 123 -10.87 15.19 2.91
CA GLU A 123 -10.12 15.61 4.08
C GLU A 123 -8.81 14.82 4.14
N ILE A 124 -7.77 15.46 4.63
CA ILE A 124 -6.48 14.81 4.91
C ILE A 124 -6.36 14.63 6.41
N TYR A 125 -6.44 13.38 6.86
CA TYR A 125 -6.27 12.99 8.25
C TYR A 125 -4.82 12.60 8.51
N TYR A 126 -4.25 13.06 9.61
CA TYR A 126 -2.90 12.66 10.03
C TYR A 126 -2.74 12.70 11.56
N VAL A 127 -1.81 11.92 12.07
CA VAL A 127 -1.40 12.02 13.47
C VAL A 127 -0.48 13.24 13.62
N ASN A 128 -0.99 14.26 14.27
CA ASN A 128 -0.25 15.46 14.63
C ASN A 128 0.34 15.31 16.04
N ASN A 129 1.41 16.03 16.33
CA ASN A 129 1.92 16.20 17.69
C ASN A 129 2.13 17.68 17.98
N ILE A 130 1.35 18.22 18.91
CA ILE A 130 1.41 19.63 19.31
C ILE A 130 2.51 19.93 20.34
N ASP A 131 3.12 18.90 20.96
CA ASP A 131 4.25 19.04 21.85
C ASP A 131 5.55 19.09 21.05
N SER A 132 6.09 20.31 20.89
CA SER A 132 7.33 20.55 20.15
C SER A 132 8.60 20.37 21.00
N VAL A 133 8.46 20.08 22.27
CA VAL A 133 9.57 19.90 23.21
C VAL A 133 9.78 18.42 23.52
N HIS A 134 8.70 17.72 23.81
CA HIS A 134 8.71 16.31 24.14
C HIS A 134 8.03 15.50 23.01
N ILE A 135 8.71 15.41 21.87
CA ILE A 135 8.15 14.83 20.63
C ILE A 135 7.70 13.37 20.76
N LEU A 136 8.13 12.66 21.79
CA LEU A 136 7.69 11.32 22.15
C LEU A 136 6.62 11.31 23.27
N SER A 137 6.03 12.47 23.58
CA SER A 137 4.93 12.57 24.53
C SER A 137 3.60 12.23 23.85
N TYR A 138 2.85 11.32 24.46
CA TYR A 138 1.50 11.01 24.03
C TYR A 138 0.50 12.14 24.24
N GLU A 139 0.74 12.98 25.23
CA GLU A 139 -0.17 14.09 25.57
C GLU A 139 -0.31 15.09 24.41
N GLY A 140 0.74 15.16 23.56
CA GLY A 140 0.76 16.00 22.37
C GLY A 140 0.03 15.42 21.14
N LEU A 141 -0.25 14.12 21.11
CA LEU A 141 -0.82 13.47 19.92
C LEU A 141 -2.28 13.86 19.68
N ARG A 142 -2.58 14.18 18.43
CA ARG A 142 -3.92 14.55 17.94
C ARG A 142 -4.19 13.87 16.58
N LEU A 143 -5.42 13.46 16.38
CA LEU A 143 -5.93 13.27 15.03
C LEU A 143 -6.27 14.64 14.49
N THR A 144 -5.60 15.10 13.45
CA THR A 144 -5.87 16.39 12.80
C THR A 144 -6.44 16.13 11.41
N ALA A 145 -7.54 16.81 11.07
CA ALA A 145 -8.09 16.86 9.73
C ALA A 145 -7.83 18.24 9.10
N ILE A 146 -7.36 18.24 7.86
CA ILE A 146 -7.22 19.44 7.04
C ILE A 146 -7.96 19.27 5.71
N GLU A 147 -8.46 20.37 5.17
CA GLU A 147 -9.14 20.38 3.89
C GLU A 147 -8.17 20.14 2.73
N GLY A 148 -8.46 19.16 1.89
CA GLY A 148 -7.58 18.78 0.79
C GLY A 148 -7.38 19.88 -0.26
N SER A 149 -8.37 20.73 -0.45
CA SER A 149 -8.32 21.84 -1.42
C SER A 149 -7.50 23.04 -0.98
N SER A 150 -7.32 23.27 0.34
CA SER A 150 -6.71 24.49 0.89
C SER A 150 -5.63 24.26 1.93
N GLY A 151 -5.57 23.08 2.57
CA GLY A 151 -4.70 22.80 3.71
C GLY A 151 -5.12 23.48 5.02
N ASN A 152 -6.34 24.04 5.09
CA ASN A 152 -6.88 24.62 6.32
C ASN A 152 -7.30 23.53 7.31
N ILE A 153 -7.08 23.78 8.60
CA ILE A 153 -7.51 22.85 9.65
C ILE A 153 -9.04 22.84 9.74
N LEU A 154 -9.61 21.66 9.67
CA LEU A 154 -11.03 21.40 9.83
C LEU A 154 -11.39 20.98 11.26
N GLY A 155 -10.49 20.25 11.93
CA GLY A 155 -10.70 19.82 13.30
C GLY A 155 -9.49 19.06 13.87
N GLU A 156 -9.52 18.94 15.19
CA GLU A 156 -8.53 18.20 15.96
C GLU A 156 -9.21 17.41 17.08
N TRP A 157 -8.82 16.14 17.24
CA TRP A 157 -9.37 15.24 18.26
C TRP A 157 -8.23 14.56 18.99
N SER A 158 -8.46 14.14 20.23
CA SER A 158 -7.49 13.38 21.00
C SER A 158 -7.17 12.08 20.31
N TRP A 159 -5.87 11.78 20.14
CA TRP A 159 -5.44 10.47 19.68
C TRP A 159 -5.61 9.44 20.79
N LYS A 160 -6.14 8.25 20.46
CA LYS A 160 -6.30 7.19 21.45
C LYS A 160 -4.94 6.73 21.94
N ARG A 161 -4.78 6.63 23.24
CA ARG A 161 -3.61 6.07 23.88
C ARG A 161 -3.85 4.60 24.21
N VAL A 162 -2.95 3.74 23.74
CA VAL A 162 -2.78 2.40 24.24
C VAL A 162 -1.39 2.33 24.87
N GLU A 163 -1.31 2.02 26.18
CA GLU A 163 -0.05 2.03 26.89
C GLU A 163 0.80 0.80 26.60
N HIS A 164 2.07 1.01 26.30
CA HIS A 164 3.06 -0.04 26.09
C HIS A 164 4.43 0.35 26.61
N GLY A 165 5.22 -0.66 26.94
CA GLY A 165 6.54 -0.47 27.48
C GLY A 165 7.62 -0.07 26.48
N SER A 166 7.44 -0.35 25.18
CA SER A 166 8.44 -0.04 24.15
C SER A 166 7.99 1.05 23.19
N LEU A 167 8.96 1.78 22.64
CA LEU A 167 8.73 2.83 21.64
C LEU A 167 7.99 2.25 20.42
N SER A 168 8.41 1.09 19.94
CA SER A 168 7.84 0.42 18.77
C SER A 168 6.36 0.06 18.98
N HIS A 169 5.97 -0.48 20.13
CA HIS A 169 4.57 -0.80 20.41
C HIS A 169 3.71 0.46 20.54
N THR A 170 4.31 1.49 21.12
CA THR A 170 3.66 2.74 21.47
C THR A 170 3.31 3.61 20.26
N PHE A 171 4.19 3.69 19.27
CA PHE A 171 4.07 4.62 18.15
C PHE A 171 3.78 3.97 16.80
N ARG A 172 3.18 2.80 16.79
CA ARG A 172 2.64 2.21 15.57
C ARG A 172 1.20 2.68 15.38
N ASN A 173 1.04 3.80 14.70
CA ASN A 173 -0.24 4.43 14.45
C ASN A 173 -0.69 4.15 13.01
N PHE A 174 -2.02 4.09 12.80
CA PHE A 174 -2.62 3.84 11.49
C PHE A 174 -3.87 4.70 11.31
N ILE A 175 -4.08 5.17 10.08
CA ILE A 175 -5.32 5.81 9.65
C ILE A 175 -5.71 5.18 8.31
N MET A 176 -6.94 4.70 8.20
CA MET A 176 -7.51 4.13 7.00
C MET A 176 -9.01 4.41 6.97
N GLY A 177 -9.70 4.00 5.93
CA GLY A 177 -11.14 4.13 5.84
C GLY A 177 -11.74 3.16 4.85
N GLY A 178 -13.04 2.97 4.94
CA GLY A 178 -13.82 2.10 4.08
C GLY A 178 -15.28 2.53 4.06
N TYR A 179 -16.14 1.68 3.55
CA TYR A 179 -17.55 1.98 3.37
C TYR A 179 -18.44 0.91 3.97
N VAL A 180 -19.56 1.35 4.52
CA VAL A 180 -20.66 0.50 4.98
C VAL A 180 -21.88 0.85 4.16
N HIS A 181 -22.26 -0.01 3.20
CA HIS A 181 -23.33 0.26 2.24
C HIS A 181 -23.22 1.66 1.58
N GLY A 182 -21.99 2.00 1.12
CA GLY A 182 -21.66 3.26 0.47
C GLY A 182 -21.53 4.47 1.39
N LYS A 183 -21.65 4.31 2.71
CA LYS A 183 -21.41 5.37 3.70
C LYS A 183 -19.97 5.25 4.23
N PRO A 184 -19.20 6.34 4.19
CA PRO A 184 -17.79 6.30 4.61
C PRO A 184 -17.67 6.13 6.12
N VAL A 185 -16.64 5.38 6.50
CA VAL A 185 -16.23 5.15 7.90
C VAL A 185 -14.72 5.34 7.97
N LEU A 186 -14.26 6.27 8.81
CA LEU A 186 -12.85 6.48 9.08
C LEU A 186 -12.40 5.55 10.23
N ILE A 187 -11.23 4.96 10.10
CA ILE A 187 -10.62 4.10 11.11
C ILE A 187 -9.33 4.72 11.61
N THR A 188 -9.17 4.79 12.91
CA THR A 188 -7.91 5.10 13.58
C THR A 188 -7.49 3.94 14.43
N ALA A 189 -6.21 3.53 14.35
CA ALA A 189 -5.74 2.40 15.11
C ALA A 189 -4.33 2.66 15.67
N GLN A 190 -4.01 1.98 16.76
CA GLN A 190 -2.71 2.06 17.40
C GLN A 190 -2.33 0.71 18.01
N GLY A 191 -1.06 0.37 17.85
CA GLY A 191 -0.46 -0.85 18.37
C GLY A 191 -0.37 -1.95 17.33
N THR A 192 0.66 -2.74 17.48
CA THR A 192 0.91 -4.07 16.93
C THR A 192 1.77 -4.78 17.96
N TYR A 193 1.92 -6.10 17.88
CA TYR A 193 2.69 -6.93 18.80
C TYR A 193 2.08 -7.19 20.18
N ALA A 194 1.43 -6.21 20.80
CA ALA A 194 0.86 -6.32 22.15
C ALA A 194 -0.61 -5.91 22.15
N THR A 195 -1.05 -5.08 23.08
CA THR A 195 -2.41 -4.54 23.10
C THR A 195 -2.62 -3.59 21.92
N MET A 196 -3.74 -3.71 21.23
CA MET A 196 -4.08 -2.93 20.03
C MET A 196 -5.42 -2.24 20.23
N GLY A 197 -5.50 -0.96 19.86
CA GLY A 197 -6.72 -0.16 19.95
C GLY A 197 -7.18 0.29 18.57
N ILE A 198 -8.45 0.04 18.24
CA ILE A 198 -9.06 0.42 16.96
C ILE A 198 -10.33 1.20 17.24
N GLN A 199 -10.53 2.30 16.53
CA GLN A 199 -11.75 3.13 16.63
C GLN A 199 -12.30 3.42 15.24
N ALA A 200 -13.60 3.32 15.09
CA ALA A 200 -14.31 3.70 13.88
C ALA A 200 -15.13 4.98 14.11
N TRP A 201 -15.16 5.82 13.08
CA TRP A 201 -15.77 7.16 13.13
C TRP A 201 -16.72 7.35 11.95
N ASN A 202 -17.93 7.81 12.25
CA ASN A 202 -18.88 8.27 11.25
C ASN A 202 -18.55 9.69 10.76
N PRO A 203 -19.18 10.18 9.68
CA PRO A 203 -19.20 11.60 9.35
C PRO A 203 -19.48 12.49 10.56
N GLY A 204 -18.77 13.64 10.63
CA GLY A 204 -18.83 14.52 11.81
C GLY A 204 -18.05 14.01 13.03
N MET A 205 -17.20 12.99 12.86
CA MET A 205 -16.34 12.44 13.89
C MET A 205 -17.08 11.93 15.14
N THR A 206 -18.26 11.37 14.92
CA THR A 206 -18.97 10.65 15.99
C THR A 206 -18.49 9.20 16.01
N LYS A 207 -18.13 8.72 17.21
CA LYS A 207 -17.61 7.34 17.35
C LYS A 207 -18.70 6.34 16.94
N ARG A 208 -18.36 5.42 16.03
CA ARG A 208 -19.20 4.32 15.61
C ARG A 208 -19.05 3.12 16.56
N TRP A 209 -17.83 2.67 16.71
CA TRP A 209 -17.44 1.62 17.67
C TRP A 209 -15.98 1.79 18.08
N GLU A 210 -15.59 1.01 19.08
CA GLU A 210 -14.23 0.93 19.59
C GLU A 210 -13.93 -0.51 19.99
N LEU A 211 -12.76 -1.00 19.56
CA LEU A 211 -12.27 -2.34 19.87
C LEU A 211 -10.91 -2.22 20.56
N LEU A 212 -10.75 -2.90 21.68
CA LEU A 212 -9.49 -3.09 22.36
C LEU A 212 -9.15 -4.59 22.32
N ILE A 213 -8.05 -4.94 21.68
CA ILE A 213 -7.53 -6.30 21.61
C ILE A 213 -6.39 -6.38 22.63
N SER A 214 -6.62 -7.07 23.73
CA SER A 214 -5.61 -7.24 24.78
C SER A 214 -4.49 -8.16 24.31
N GLU A 215 -3.29 -7.99 24.85
CA GLU A 215 -2.19 -8.93 24.55
C GLU A 215 -2.46 -10.34 25.08
N GLU A 216 -3.42 -10.51 25.99
CA GLU A 216 -3.87 -11.82 26.48
C GLU A 216 -4.92 -12.47 25.59
N ASP A 217 -5.55 -11.72 24.66
CA ASP A 217 -6.53 -12.30 23.74
C ASP A 217 -5.83 -13.27 22.76
N PRO A 218 -6.46 -14.40 22.44
CA PRO A 218 -5.88 -15.35 21.50
C PRO A 218 -5.83 -14.80 20.07
N GLY A 219 -4.87 -15.27 19.28
CA GLY A 219 -4.75 -14.99 17.86
C GLY A 219 -3.77 -13.89 17.51
N PRO A 220 -3.62 -13.59 16.21
CA PRO A 220 -2.61 -12.71 15.62
C PRO A 220 -2.56 -11.31 16.20
N ARG A 221 -1.39 -10.66 16.11
CA ARG A 221 -1.08 -9.36 16.74
C ARG A 221 -0.92 -8.21 15.75
N GLY A 222 -1.81 -8.14 14.77
CA GLY A 222 -1.80 -7.11 13.76
C GLY A 222 -0.73 -7.31 12.69
N SER A 223 -0.57 -6.32 11.84
CA SER A 223 0.36 -6.34 10.72
C SER A 223 0.94 -4.96 10.45
N HIS A 224 1.99 -4.90 9.63
CA HIS A 224 2.48 -3.68 9.03
C HIS A 224 1.63 -3.21 7.84
N MET A 225 0.73 -4.04 7.33
CA MET A 225 -0.27 -3.70 6.32
C MET A 225 -1.66 -3.70 6.94
N CYS A 226 -2.55 -2.87 6.44
CA CYS A 226 -3.91 -2.72 6.96
C CYS A 226 -4.92 -2.53 5.82
N PRO A 227 -5.03 -3.49 4.88
CA PRO A 227 -5.96 -3.37 3.78
C PRO A 227 -7.42 -3.37 4.26
N VAL A 228 -8.24 -2.60 3.55
CA VAL A 228 -9.69 -2.51 3.77
C VAL A 228 -10.38 -2.96 2.50
N ILE A 229 -11.30 -3.91 2.62
CA ILE A 229 -11.90 -4.62 1.49
C ILE A 229 -13.26 -5.20 1.87
N ASP A 230 -14.22 -5.17 0.95
CA ASP A 230 -15.45 -5.98 1.02
C ASP A 230 -15.10 -7.41 0.55
N ILE A 231 -14.63 -8.24 1.49
CA ILE A 231 -14.06 -9.55 1.17
C ILE A 231 -15.13 -10.59 0.87
N ASN A 232 -16.34 -10.40 1.41
CA ASN A 232 -17.47 -11.33 1.28
C ASN A 232 -18.54 -10.81 0.31
N SER A 233 -18.36 -9.61 -0.26
CA SER A 233 -19.25 -8.96 -1.23
C SER A 233 -20.66 -8.67 -0.66
N ASP A 234 -20.77 -8.28 0.61
CA ASP A 234 -22.04 -7.94 1.25
C ASP A 234 -22.34 -6.41 1.28
N GLY A 235 -21.40 -5.61 0.78
CA GLY A 235 -21.49 -4.14 0.71
C GLY A 235 -20.99 -3.45 1.98
N VAL A 236 -20.36 -4.18 2.88
CA VAL A 236 -19.64 -3.69 4.05
C VAL A 236 -18.17 -4.00 3.86
N ASP A 237 -17.31 -3.01 3.95
CA ASP A 237 -15.86 -3.26 3.94
C ASP A 237 -15.42 -3.87 5.28
N GLU A 238 -14.43 -4.76 5.25
CA GLU A 238 -13.72 -5.26 6.40
C GLU A 238 -12.30 -4.68 6.46
N LEU A 239 -11.83 -4.49 7.69
CA LEU A 239 -10.42 -4.23 7.99
C LEU A 239 -9.69 -5.54 8.24
N LEU A 240 -8.66 -5.82 7.47
CA LEU A 240 -7.71 -6.88 7.78
C LEU A 240 -6.62 -6.34 8.73
N TRP A 241 -6.81 -6.61 10.03
CA TRP A 241 -5.86 -6.24 11.08
C TRP A 241 -4.94 -7.42 11.42
N GLY A 242 -3.95 -7.64 10.58
CA GLY A 242 -3.29 -8.92 10.50
C GLY A 242 -4.27 -9.99 9.99
N GLU A 243 -4.20 -11.17 10.52
CA GLU A 243 -5.12 -12.27 10.21
C GLU A 243 -6.50 -12.15 10.91
N ARG A 244 -6.82 -10.96 11.45
CA ARG A 244 -8.14 -10.64 11.99
C ARG A 244 -8.93 -9.84 10.97
N CYS A 245 -10.05 -10.37 10.52
CA CYS A 245 -10.99 -9.70 9.63
C CYS A 245 -12.12 -9.07 10.46
N ILE A 246 -12.22 -7.75 10.42
CA ILE A 246 -13.10 -6.96 11.29
C ILE A 246 -14.10 -6.19 10.43
N ASP A 247 -15.38 -6.46 10.62
CA ASP A 247 -16.51 -5.78 9.98
C ASP A 247 -16.54 -4.29 10.37
N LEU A 248 -16.60 -3.38 9.40
CA LEU A 248 -16.60 -1.94 9.65
C LEU A 248 -17.94 -1.40 10.18
N ASP A 249 -19.03 -2.13 10.04
CA ASP A 249 -20.34 -1.71 10.56
C ASP A 249 -20.38 -1.78 12.08
N LYS A 250 -19.92 -2.91 12.66
CA LYS A 250 -20.08 -3.21 14.09
C LYS A 250 -18.77 -3.34 14.86
N GLY A 251 -17.63 -3.53 14.17
CA GLY A 251 -16.36 -3.84 14.81
C GLY A 251 -16.28 -5.29 15.33
N GLU A 252 -17.10 -6.17 14.79
CA GLU A 252 -17.11 -7.60 15.12
C GLU A 252 -16.16 -8.35 14.17
N TYR A 253 -15.65 -9.49 14.62
CA TYR A 253 -14.83 -10.35 13.78
C TYR A 253 -15.70 -11.14 12.81
N LEU A 254 -15.41 -11.01 11.49
CA LEU A 254 -15.91 -11.96 10.51
C LEU A 254 -15.18 -13.30 10.67
N PHE A 255 -13.85 -13.24 10.84
CA PHE A 255 -13.02 -14.38 11.23
C PHE A 255 -11.73 -13.91 11.92
N ILE A 256 -11.05 -14.84 12.59
CA ILE A 256 -9.67 -14.73 13.06
C ILE A 256 -8.94 -15.97 12.56
N ALA A 257 -8.17 -15.82 11.47
CA ALA A 257 -7.45 -16.95 10.92
C ALA A 257 -6.32 -17.40 11.87
N ASP A 258 -6.10 -18.69 11.96
CA ASP A 258 -5.13 -19.32 12.87
C ASP A 258 -5.22 -18.85 14.34
N ARG A 259 -6.41 -18.57 14.82
CA ARG A 259 -6.65 -17.99 16.15
C ARG A 259 -5.92 -18.70 17.28
N ASP A 260 -5.93 -20.03 17.26
CA ASP A 260 -5.37 -20.85 18.34
C ASP A 260 -3.96 -21.35 18.02
N GLU A 261 -3.47 -21.10 16.80
CA GLU A 261 -2.18 -21.57 16.31
C GLU A 261 -1.11 -20.48 16.19
N TYR A 262 -1.53 -19.21 16.01
CA TYR A 262 -0.64 -18.09 15.81
C TYR A 262 -1.01 -16.88 16.67
N ASN A 263 -0.06 -16.33 17.41
CA ASN A 263 -0.23 -15.12 18.21
C ASN A 263 0.88 -14.09 17.96
N GLY A 264 1.53 -14.19 16.83
CA GLY A 264 2.59 -13.27 16.41
C GLY A 264 2.08 -12.15 15.52
N HIS A 265 3.02 -11.39 15.01
CA HIS A 265 2.82 -10.27 14.11
C HIS A 265 3.16 -10.68 12.67
N SER A 266 2.44 -10.12 11.70
CA SER A 266 2.69 -10.34 10.27
C SER A 266 3.16 -9.06 9.61
N ASP A 267 4.18 -9.13 8.75
CA ASP A 267 4.62 -7.98 7.97
C ASP A 267 3.74 -7.74 6.76
N VAL A 268 3.21 -8.82 6.18
CA VAL A 268 2.38 -8.75 4.98
C VAL A 268 1.01 -9.35 5.25
N ILE A 269 -0.01 -8.61 4.91
CA ILE A 269 -1.40 -9.03 4.77
C ILE A 269 -1.89 -8.45 3.45
N GLN A 270 -2.05 -9.30 2.44
CA GLN A 270 -2.42 -8.85 1.11
C GLN A 270 -3.61 -9.62 0.56
N PRO A 271 -4.79 -8.97 0.39
CA PRO A 271 -5.87 -9.53 -0.39
C PRO A 271 -5.44 -9.84 -1.81
N THR A 272 -5.76 -11.02 -2.28
CA THR A 272 -5.39 -11.54 -3.59
C THR A 272 -6.61 -12.13 -4.27
N PHE A 273 -6.93 -11.62 -5.45
CA PHE A 273 -8.14 -12.01 -6.17
C PHE A 273 -7.87 -13.11 -7.19
N ASP A 274 -8.59 -14.21 -7.06
CA ASP A 274 -8.63 -15.28 -8.06
C ASP A 274 -9.68 -14.93 -9.12
N TRP A 275 -9.24 -14.41 -10.25
CA TRP A 275 -10.11 -14.04 -11.38
C TRP A 275 -10.85 -15.21 -11.99
N LYS A 276 -10.30 -16.43 -11.88
CA LYS A 276 -10.91 -17.63 -12.43
C LYS A 276 -12.09 -18.10 -11.60
N ASN A 277 -11.95 -18.05 -10.28
CA ASN A 277 -12.98 -18.51 -9.35
C ASN A 277 -13.82 -17.37 -8.78
N ASN A 278 -13.49 -16.11 -9.12
CA ASN A 278 -14.13 -14.89 -8.61
C ASN A 278 -14.19 -14.88 -7.09
N GLN A 279 -13.03 -15.12 -6.44
CA GLN A 279 -12.91 -15.27 -5.01
C GLN A 279 -11.70 -14.53 -4.47
N TRP A 280 -11.83 -13.96 -3.27
CA TRP A 280 -10.72 -13.37 -2.54
C TRP A 280 -9.98 -14.41 -1.70
N TYR A 281 -8.67 -14.21 -1.60
CA TYR A 281 -7.76 -14.90 -0.69
C TYR A 281 -6.93 -13.86 0.03
N VAL A 282 -6.24 -14.26 1.10
CA VAL A 282 -5.35 -13.39 1.87
C VAL A 282 -3.99 -14.05 1.99
N PHE A 283 -2.99 -13.43 1.36
CA PHE A 283 -1.59 -13.82 1.50
C PHE A 283 -0.97 -13.16 2.71
N THR A 284 -0.24 -13.92 3.53
CA THR A 284 0.40 -13.41 4.74
C THR A 284 1.83 -13.90 4.92
N CYS A 285 2.69 -12.99 5.39
CA CYS A 285 4.08 -13.27 5.76
C CYS A 285 4.29 -12.90 7.23
N ARG A 286 4.78 -13.86 8.03
CA ARG A 286 4.85 -13.77 9.47
C ARG A 286 6.25 -13.55 9.99
N GLU A 287 6.39 -12.63 10.93
CA GLU A 287 7.59 -12.51 11.74
C GLU A 287 7.78 -13.73 12.68
N SER A 288 8.93 -13.81 13.31
CA SER A 288 9.16 -14.77 14.37
C SER A 288 8.26 -14.45 15.56
N GLY A 289 7.42 -15.39 15.94
CA GLY A 289 6.58 -15.24 17.11
C GLY A 289 7.39 -15.32 18.40
N ASP A 290 7.12 -14.40 19.32
CA ASP A 290 7.85 -14.29 20.57
C ASP A 290 7.54 -15.37 21.60
N ARG A 291 6.60 -16.24 21.40
CA ARG A 291 6.12 -17.19 22.42
C ARG A 291 6.21 -18.66 21.98
N GLY A 292 7.26 -18.97 21.22
CA GLY A 292 7.50 -20.38 20.81
C GLY A 292 6.58 -20.90 19.75
N GLN A 293 5.87 -20.00 19.07
CA GLN A 293 5.05 -20.38 18.02
C GLN A 293 5.54 -20.12 16.76
N ILE A 294 5.35 -20.57 15.79
CA ILE A 294 5.40 -20.55 14.99
C ILE A 294 5.33 -20.95 13.77
N LYS A 295 4.84 -21.77 13.42
CA LYS A 295 4.81 -22.46 12.17
C LYS A 295 3.38 -22.49 11.67
N PRO A 296 3.18 -22.18 10.43
CA PRO A 296 4.09 -21.75 9.36
C PRO A 296 4.31 -20.23 9.29
N ARG A 297 5.26 -19.80 8.42
CA ARG A 297 5.65 -18.40 8.24
C ARG A 297 4.99 -17.72 7.04
N VAL A 298 4.73 -18.48 5.99
CA VAL A 298 4.04 -18.03 4.78
C VAL A 298 2.73 -18.78 4.69
N VAL A 299 1.62 -18.07 4.56
CA VAL A 299 0.29 -18.69 4.58
C VAL A 299 -0.63 -18.01 3.59
N MET A 300 -1.49 -18.77 2.94
CA MET A 300 -2.64 -18.30 2.19
C MET A 300 -3.91 -18.73 2.88
N PHE A 301 -4.81 -17.80 3.12
CA PHE A 301 -6.15 -18.05 3.64
C PHE A 301 -7.20 -17.78 2.57
N ASP A 302 -8.35 -18.42 2.68
CA ASP A 302 -9.55 -18.06 1.91
C ASP A 302 -10.30 -16.86 2.56
N ASP A 303 -11.38 -16.44 1.93
CA ASP A 303 -12.25 -15.34 2.38
C ASP A 303 -13.04 -15.63 3.67
N ARG A 304 -12.87 -16.82 4.25
CA ARG A 304 -13.44 -17.24 5.54
C ARG A 304 -12.38 -17.43 6.62
N GLY A 305 -11.10 -17.19 6.27
CA GLY A 305 -9.98 -17.36 7.18
C GLY A 305 -9.51 -18.81 7.32
N GLU A 306 -9.96 -19.70 6.42
CA GLU A 306 -9.48 -21.08 6.42
C GLU A 306 -8.16 -21.17 5.64
N ARG A 307 -7.19 -21.89 6.20
CA ARG A 307 -5.86 -22.03 5.58
C ARG A 307 -5.93 -22.89 4.33
N VAL A 308 -5.52 -22.33 3.19
CA VAL A 308 -5.46 -23.03 1.90
C VAL A 308 -4.15 -23.80 1.77
N TRP A 309 -3.04 -23.12 2.01
CA TRP A 309 -1.70 -23.72 2.06
C TRP A 309 -0.78 -22.92 3.00
N SER A 310 0.36 -23.51 3.32
CA SER A 310 1.39 -22.86 4.12
C SER A 310 2.76 -23.46 3.86
N ASP A 311 3.79 -22.66 4.07
CA ASP A 311 5.20 -23.08 3.92
C ASP A 311 6.10 -22.35 4.93
N LEU A 312 7.35 -22.81 4.98
CA LEU A 312 8.42 -22.32 5.84
C LEU A 312 8.07 -22.36 7.34
N GLU A 313 8.92 -23.01 8.08
CA GLU A 313 8.74 -23.15 9.54
C GLU A 313 9.61 -22.19 10.34
N MET A 314 10.61 -21.60 9.72
CA MET A 314 11.58 -20.71 10.35
C MET A 314 11.83 -19.49 9.49
N GLY A 315 12.34 -18.45 10.09
CA GLY A 315 12.69 -17.21 9.43
C GLY A 315 11.85 -16.04 9.91
N HIS A 316 12.12 -14.88 9.37
CA HIS A 316 11.42 -13.64 9.60
C HIS A 316 11.08 -13.07 8.22
N MET A 317 9.83 -13.17 7.83
CA MET A 317 9.36 -12.78 6.50
C MET A 317 8.98 -11.30 6.51
N ASP A 318 9.92 -10.47 6.09
CA ASP A 318 9.89 -9.01 6.31
C ASP A 318 9.25 -8.23 5.16
N MET A 319 8.98 -8.86 4.04
CA MET A 319 8.42 -8.27 2.84
C MET A 319 7.76 -9.34 2.00
N GLY A 320 6.76 -8.95 1.24
CA GLY A 320 6.13 -9.81 0.25
C GLY A 320 5.08 -9.08 -0.56
N TRP A 321 4.67 -9.69 -1.64
CA TRP A 321 3.57 -9.24 -2.48
C TRP A 321 2.98 -10.40 -3.27
N THR A 322 1.77 -10.20 -3.80
CA THR A 322 1.20 -11.04 -4.84
C THR A 322 1.09 -10.26 -6.13
N ALA A 323 1.16 -10.93 -7.28
CA ALA A 323 1.09 -10.31 -8.59
C ALA A 323 0.41 -11.23 -9.60
N GLN A 324 -0.42 -10.64 -10.45
CA GLN A 324 -0.99 -11.30 -11.62
C GLN A 324 0.05 -11.33 -12.73
N THR A 325 0.36 -12.51 -13.30
CA THR A 325 1.46 -12.62 -14.26
C THR A 325 1.09 -13.41 -15.49
N GLY A 326 1.24 -12.80 -16.64
CA GLY A 326 1.34 -13.37 -17.98
C GLY A 326 0.20 -14.26 -18.50
N PRO A 327 0.31 -14.69 -19.75
CA PRO A 327 -0.66 -15.55 -20.38
C PRO A 327 -0.66 -16.94 -19.72
N GLY A 328 -1.77 -17.33 -19.16
CA GLY A 328 -1.97 -18.53 -18.36
C GLY A 328 -2.56 -18.22 -17.01
N GLU A 329 -2.85 -16.94 -16.75
CA GLU A 329 -3.57 -16.46 -15.57
C GLU A 329 -2.98 -16.93 -14.24
N LYS A 330 -1.64 -16.91 -14.14
CA LYS A 330 -0.97 -17.27 -12.90
C LYS A 330 -0.87 -16.07 -11.98
N THR A 331 -1.18 -16.29 -10.74
CA THR A 331 -0.89 -15.35 -9.66
C THR A 331 0.31 -15.85 -8.89
N ILE A 332 1.27 -14.98 -8.65
CA ILE A 332 2.49 -15.31 -7.90
C ILE A 332 2.38 -14.69 -6.52
N ALA A 333 2.74 -15.42 -5.49
CA ALA A 333 3.01 -14.93 -4.15
C ALA A 333 4.53 -14.93 -3.93
N PHE A 334 5.06 -13.82 -3.44
CA PHE A 334 6.50 -13.62 -3.22
C PHE A 334 6.76 -13.17 -1.80
N THR A 335 7.82 -13.64 -1.20
CA THR A 335 8.34 -13.17 0.09
C THR A 335 9.83 -13.31 0.20
N ILE A 336 10.39 -12.67 1.21
CA ILE A 336 11.79 -12.81 1.59
C ILE A 336 11.93 -13.26 3.04
N SER A 337 12.94 -14.07 3.31
CA SER A 337 13.48 -14.19 4.66
C SER A 337 14.46 -13.05 4.89
N ARG A 338 14.33 -12.40 6.02
CA ARG A 338 15.23 -11.32 6.42
C ARG A 338 16.67 -11.83 6.53
N GLY A 339 17.52 -11.27 5.71
CA GLY A 339 18.97 -11.43 5.85
C GLY A 339 19.54 -10.62 7.01
N ARG A 340 20.87 -10.58 7.11
CA ARG A 340 21.53 -9.77 8.14
C ARG A 340 21.24 -8.29 7.96
N LYS A 341 20.73 -7.64 9.00
CA LYS A 341 20.51 -6.21 9.03
C LYS A 341 21.83 -5.51 9.36
N MET A 342 22.24 -4.59 8.52
CA MET A 342 23.50 -3.85 8.62
C MET A 342 23.20 -2.36 8.68
N ALA A 343 23.94 -1.63 9.53
CA ALA A 343 23.92 -0.18 9.52
C ALA A 343 24.86 0.34 8.43
N GLY A 344 24.42 1.33 7.67
CA GLY A 344 25.19 2.03 6.65
C GLY A 344 25.02 3.55 6.77
N PRO A 345 25.74 4.34 5.98
CA PRO A 345 25.66 5.80 6.04
C PRO A 345 24.26 6.33 5.71
N ASP A 346 23.50 5.53 4.98
CA ASP A 346 22.16 5.87 4.52
C ASP A 346 21.04 5.12 5.26
N GLY A 347 21.32 4.54 6.41
CA GLY A 347 20.38 3.79 7.24
C GLY A 347 20.69 2.30 7.27
N PHE A 348 19.68 1.49 7.55
CA PHE A 348 19.83 0.03 7.57
C PHE A 348 19.54 -0.57 6.20
N PHE A 349 20.32 -1.57 5.84
CA PHE A 349 20.09 -2.40 4.66
C PHE A 349 20.24 -3.90 5.02
N ARG A 350 19.79 -4.78 4.14
CA ARG A 350 19.85 -6.22 4.35
C ARG A 350 20.85 -6.88 3.42
N LEU A 351 21.66 -7.76 3.99
CA LEU A 351 22.53 -8.67 3.26
C LEU A 351 22.00 -10.10 3.36
N ASP A 352 22.36 -10.93 2.40
CA ASP A 352 22.02 -12.37 2.41
C ASP A 352 20.50 -12.63 2.52
N VAL A 353 19.70 -11.86 1.75
CA VAL A 353 18.26 -12.05 1.64
C VAL A 353 17.99 -13.32 0.86
N GLU A 354 17.17 -14.20 1.40
CA GLU A 354 16.63 -15.36 0.71
C GLU A 354 15.26 -15.04 0.14
N GLU A 355 15.05 -15.36 -1.13
CA GLU A 355 13.80 -15.07 -1.86
C GLU A 355 13.01 -16.36 -2.08
N TYR A 356 11.68 -16.30 -1.86
CA TYR A 356 10.76 -17.40 -2.04
C TYR A 356 9.59 -16.93 -2.89
N ALA A 357 9.19 -17.75 -3.85
CA ALA A 357 8.03 -17.49 -4.69
C ALA A 357 7.19 -18.76 -4.87
N TYR A 358 5.88 -18.56 -4.98
CA TYR A 358 4.89 -19.63 -5.05
C TYR A 358 3.84 -19.30 -6.11
N GLU A 359 3.25 -20.32 -6.70
CA GLU A 359 1.94 -20.16 -7.32
C GLU A 359 0.96 -19.83 -6.18
N ALA A 360 0.25 -18.71 -6.30
CA ALA A 360 -0.43 -18.10 -5.15
C ALA A 360 -1.54 -18.98 -4.55
N PHE A 361 -2.28 -19.73 -5.36
CA PHE A 361 -3.43 -20.48 -4.89
C PHE A 361 -3.14 -21.96 -4.57
N SER A 362 -2.08 -22.53 -5.15
CA SER A 362 -1.65 -23.91 -4.86
C SER A 362 -0.54 -23.99 -3.81
N GLY A 363 0.25 -22.93 -3.65
CA GLY A 363 1.45 -22.95 -2.82
C GLY A 363 2.64 -23.69 -3.45
N ASP A 364 2.55 -24.06 -4.73
CA ASP A 364 3.65 -24.73 -5.41
C ASP A 364 4.84 -23.79 -5.56
N PRO A 365 6.04 -24.16 -5.09
CA PRO A 365 7.22 -23.32 -5.21
C PRO A 365 7.59 -23.06 -6.67
N ILE A 366 7.92 -21.80 -6.98
CA ILE A 366 8.40 -21.38 -8.29
C ILE A 366 9.72 -20.63 -8.14
N ARG A 367 10.43 -20.49 -9.25
CA ARG A 367 11.67 -19.71 -9.31
C ARG A 367 11.51 -18.54 -10.26
N LEU A 368 11.71 -17.33 -9.75
CA LEU A 368 11.76 -16.14 -10.58
C LEU A 368 13.12 -16.01 -11.27
N PRO A 369 13.17 -15.57 -12.54
CA PRO A 369 14.42 -15.42 -13.28
C PRO A 369 15.17 -14.11 -12.98
N PHE A 370 14.64 -13.28 -12.09
CA PHE A 370 15.23 -12.03 -11.62
C PHE A 370 15.14 -11.94 -10.09
N LYS A 371 15.85 -10.98 -9.50
CA LYS A 371 15.75 -10.69 -8.08
C LYS A 371 14.51 -9.82 -7.84
N ALA A 372 13.55 -10.36 -7.10
CA ALA A 372 12.27 -9.69 -6.84
C ALA A 372 12.25 -8.88 -5.53
N TYR A 373 13.29 -8.96 -4.71
CA TYR A 373 13.45 -8.09 -3.55
C TYR A 373 13.48 -6.62 -3.97
N ASN A 374 12.75 -5.77 -3.26
CA ASN A 374 12.56 -4.33 -3.54
C ASN A 374 11.83 -4.01 -4.86
N THR A 375 11.03 -4.92 -5.37
CA THR A 375 10.15 -4.66 -6.50
C THR A 375 8.72 -4.33 -6.05
N VAL A 376 8.03 -3.58 -6.90
CA VAL A 376 6.59 -3.27 -6.82
C VAL A 376 5.94 -3.79 -8.10
N PRO A 377 4.90 -4.63 -7.99
CA PRO A 377 4.09 -5.02 -9.15
C PRO A 377 3.35 -3.81 -9.74
N VAL A 378 3.31 -3.70 -11.06
CA VAL A 378 2.67 -2.59 -11.80
C VAL A 378 2.31 -3.03 -13.20
N ASP A 379 1.09 -2.76 -13.68
CA ASP A 379 0.60 -3.09 -15.03
C ASP A 379 0.86 -1.88 -15.97
N LEU A 380 2.08 -1.76 -16.46
CA LEU A 380 2.52 -0.57 -17.21
C LEU A 380 1.93 -0.52 -18.63
N ASP A 381 1.81 -1.64 -19.32
CA ASP A 381 1.32 -1.69 -20.69
C ASP A 381 -0.22 -1.82 -20.78
N GLY A 382 -0.90 -2.05 -19.64
CA GLY A 382 -2.34 -2.11 -19.54
C GLY A 382 -2.93 -3.44 -20.02
N ASP A 383 -2.13 -4.49 -20.14
CA ASP A 383 -2.62 -5.80 -20.59
C ASP A 383 -3.37 -6.57 -19.49
N GLY A 384 -3.28 -6.12 -18.25
CA GLY A 384 -3.90 -6.70 -17.05
C GLY A 384 -2.96 -7.59 -16.26
N TYR A 385 -1.69 -7.65 -16.61
CA TYR A 385 -0.65 -8.39 -15.91
C TYR A 385 0.46 -7.44 -15.46
N HIS A 386 1.25 -7.85 -14.46
CA HIS A 386 2.22 -6.96 -13.84
C HIS A 386 3.62 -7.13 -14.40
N GLU A 387 4.29 -6.01 -14.63
CA GLU A 387 5.73 -5.85 -14.56
C GLU A 387 6.18 -5.60 -13.11
N PHE A 388 7.50 -5.59 -12.90
CA PHE A 388 8.12 -5.49 -11.59
C PHE A 388 9.13 -4.34 -11.57
N ALA A 389 8.77 -3.23 -10.94
CA ALA A 389 9.62 -2.05 -10.83
C ALA A 389 10.47 -2.09 -9.57
N CYS A 390 11.80 -2.11 -9.70
CA CYS A 390 12.76 -2.25 -8.61
C CYS A 390 13.36 -0.91 -8.20
N ALA A 391 12.76 -0.19 -7.25
CA ALA A 391 13.28 1.09 -6.75
C ALA A 391 12.72 1.46 -5.36
N LEU A 392 12.74 0.54 -4.39
CA LEU A 392 12.23 0.81 -3.03
C LEU A 392 13.33 1.28 -2.07
N ASP A 393 14.57 0.90 -2.28
CA ASP A 393 15.71 1.27 -1.43
C ASP A 393 16.97 1.62 -2.23
N GLU A 394 18.05 1.90 -1.54
CA GLU A 394 19.32 2.30 -2.15
C GLU A 394 20.04 1.16 -2.90
N GLN A 395 19.73 -0.10 -2.57
CA GLN A 395 20.31 -1.28 -3.22
C GLN A 395 19.56 -1.69 -4.49
N SER A 396 18.37 -1.12 -4.72
CA SER A 396 17.58 -1.37 -5.91
C SER A 396 18.31 -0.94 -7.18
N ASP A 397 18.19 -1.69 -8.25
CA ASP A 397 18.91 -1.44 -9.52
C ASP A 397 18.19 -0.47 -10.48
N ARG A 398 17.01 0.03 -10.08
CA ARG A 398 16.18 1.02 -10.82
C ARG A 398 15.64 0.50 -12.15
N LYS A 399 15.54 -0.80 -12.30
CA LYS A 399 15.02 -1.43 -13.52
C LYS A 399 13.56 -1.87 -13.36
N VAL A 400 12.94 -2.05 -14.51
CA VAL A 400 11.60 -2.64 -14.63
C VAL A 400 11.74 -3.96 -15.39
N TYR A 401 11.20 -5.02 -14.82
CA TYR A 401 11.31 -6.39 -15.32
C TYR A 401 9.96 -6.94 -15.76
N THR A 402 9.93 -7.72 -16.82
CA THR A 402 8.81 -8.64 -17.08
C THR A 402 8.94 -9.87 -16.18
N ILE A 403 7.89 -10.68 -16.11
CA ILE A 403 7.92 -11.96 -15.37
C ILE A 403 9.02 -12.92 -15.88
N ASP A 404 9.39 -12.82 -17.14
CA ASP A 404 10.48 -13.63 -17.75
C ASP A 404 11.88 -13.07 -17.45
N GLY A 405 11.97 -11.99 -16.67
CA GLY A 405 13.22 -11.35 -16.27
C GLY A 405 13.85 -10.44 -17.34
N ASN A 406 13.11 -10.13 -18.40
CA ASN A 406 13.59 -9.15 -19.38
C ASN A 406 13.47 -7.74 -18.82
N VAL A 407 14.50 -6.93 -19.01
CA VAL A 407 14.47 -5.50 -18.65
C VAL A 407 13.71 -4.74 -19.74
N VAL A 408 12.63 -4.06 -19.33
CA VAL A 408 11.77 -3.27 -20.23
C VAL A 408 11.90 -1.77 -20.01
N GLY A 409 12.63 -1.33 -18.98
CA GLY A 409 12.88 0.08 -18.73
C GLY A 409 13.80 0.32 -17.53
N GLU A 410 14.21 1.60 -17.38
CA GLU A 410 15.02 2.08 -16.27
C GLU A 410 14.45 3.40 -15.74
N LEU A 411 14.33 3.53 -14.42
CA LEU A 411 13.73 4.70 -13.75
C LEU A 411 14.73 5.84 -13.48
N GLY A 412 15.98 5.64 -13.88
CA GLY A 412 17.05 6.60 -13.65
C GLY A 412 17.71 6.50 -12.27
N ASP A 413 18.94 7.03 -12.19
CA ASP A 413 19.75 6.96 -10.97
C ASP A 413 19.04 7.64 -9.79
N LYS A 414 19.14 7.02 -8.60
CA LYS A 414 18.53 7.49 -7.34
C LYS A 414 17.00 7.66 -7.38
N ALA A 415 16.29 7.00 -8.29
CA ALA A 415 14.84 6.95 -8.25
C ALA A 415 14.35 6.12 -7.05
N TYR A 416 13.29 6.60 -6.39
CA TYR A 416 12.56 5.87 -5.36
C TYR A 416 11.07 5.88 -5.68
N ILE A 417 10.43 4.73 -5.69
CA ILE A 417 8.99 4.60 -5.96
C ILE A 417 8.19 5.09 -4.76
N ALA A 418 7.28 6.02 -4.98
CA ALA A 418 6.29 6.45 -4.00
C ALA A 418 4.89 5.95 -4.31
N MET A 419 4.61 5.59 -5.56
CA MET A 419 3.35 5.01 -6.01
C MET A 419 3.56 4.28 -7.33
N ALA A 420 2.88 3.15 -7.48
CA ALA A 420 2.77 2.39 -8.73
C ALA A 420 1.31 1.96 -8.89
N SER A 421 0.55 2.66 -9.74
CA SER A 421 -0.88 2.42 -9.94
C SER A 421 -1.47 3.34 -11.02
N LYS A 422 -2.75 3.15 -11.34
CA LYS A 422 -3.54 4.01 -12.24
C LYS A 422 -4.01 5.28 -11.54
N PHE A 423 -3.23 6.34 -11.50
CA PHE A 423 -3.63 7.63 -10.91
C PHE A 423 -3.79 8.75 -11.95
N LEU A 424 -3.29 8.59 -13.17
CA LEU A 424 -3.59 9.46 -14.31
C LEU A 424 -4.67 8.82 -15.20
N ASP A 425 -5.44 9.66 -15.89
CA ASP A 425 -6.39 9.21 -16.93
C ASP A 425 -5.64 8.96 -18.26
N LEU A 426 -4.72 7.99 -18.25
CA LEU A 426 -3.89 7.55 -19.35
C LEU A 426 -3.87 6.01 -19.37
N PRO A 427 -3.69 5.36 -20.55
CA PRO A 427 -3.57 3.90 -20.58
C PRO A 427 -2.42 3.36 -19.73
N GLY A 428 -2.57 2.14 -19.21
CA GLY A 428 -1.64 1.49 -18.29
C GLY A 428 -1.61 2.14 -16.91
N GLU A 429 -0.91 1.52 -15.99
CA GLU A 429 -0.57 2.11 -14.70
C GLU A 429 0.66 3.02 -14.84
N GLN A 430 0.91 3.86 -13.85
CA GLN A 430 2.03 4.79 -13.82
C GLN A 430 2.90 4.54 -12.60
N ILE A 431 4.19 4.83 -12.73
CA ILE A 431 5.12 4.84 -11.61
C ILE A 431 5.45 6.30 -11.27
N LEU A 432 5.15 6.71 -10.03
CA LEU A 432 5.59 7.97 -9.48
C LEU A 432 6.86 7.76 -8.67
N CYS A 433 7.96 8.36 -9.15
CA CYS A 433 9.25 8.35 -8.48
C CYS A 433 9.58 9.72 -7.89
N TYR A 434 10.25 9.72 -6.75
CA TYR A 434 10.92 10.89 -6.21
C TYR A 434 12.45 10.71 -6.23
N TYR A 435 13.14 11.83 -6.25
CA TYR A 435 14.60 11.91 -6.26
C TYR A 435 15.08 12.80 -5.13
N PRO A 436 16.28 12.57 -4.57
CA PRO A 436 16.78 13.33 -3.41
C PRO A 436 16.89 14.84 -3.62
N ASP A 437 17.00 15.30 -4.87
CA ASP A 437 17.08 16.73 -5.24
C ASP A 437 15.70 17.44 -5.24
N GLY A 438 14.64 16.75 -4.87
CA GLY A 438 13.28 17.26 -4.85
C GLY A 438 12.48 17.02 -6.12
N THR A 439 13.06 16.39 -7.13
CA THR A 439 12.40 16.09 -8.39
C THR A 439 11.38 14.96 -8.20
N ILE A 440 10.23 15.10 -8.83
CA ILE A 440 9.19 14.09 -9.00
C ILE A 440 9.09 13.76 -10.47
N ARG A 441 9.12 12.49 -10.81
CA ARG A 441 8.87 12.00 -12.18
C ARG A 441 7.74 11.00 -12.19
N ILE A 442 6.85 11.12 -13.17
CA ILE A 442 5.82 10.15 -13.45
C ILE A 442 6.17 9.45 -14.75
N TRP A 443 6.37 8.14 -14.63
CA TRP A 443 6.73 7.26 -15.72
C TRP A 443 5.50 6.49 -16.21
N ARG A 444 5.41 6.25 -17.50
CA ARG A 444 4.41 5.38 -18.11
C ARG A 444 4.96 4.71 -19.37
N ASP A 445 4.30 3.66 -19.81
CA ASP A 445 4.50 3.14 -21.16
C ASP A 445 3.69 3.99 -22.17
N MET A 446 4.37 4.53 -23.19
CA MET A 446 3.74 5.33 -24.25
C MET A 446 2.90 4.48 -25.19
N ASN A 447 3.16 3.17 -25.26
CA ASN A 447 2.47 2.22 -26.11
C ASN A 447 1.30 1.50 -25.36
N ALA A 448 1.08 1.80 -24.09
CA ALA A 448 0.06 1.16 -23.25
C ALA A 448 -1.34 1.26 -23.83
N VAL A 449 -2.10 0.17 -23.71
CA VAL A 449 -3.52 0.07 -24.12
C VAL A 449 -4.26 -0.74 -23.08
N ASP A 450 -5.20 -0.11 -22.35
CA ASP A 450 -5.97 -0.82 -21.35
C ASP A 450 -6.81 -1.97 -21.96
N SER A 451 -6.54 -3.19 -21.52
CA SER A 451 -7.34 -4.38 -21.79
C SER A 451 -8.67 -4.35 -21.01
N ASP A 452 -9.58 -5.26 -21.26
CA ASP A 452 -10.80 -5.39 -20.44
C ASP A 452 -10.43 -5.76 -19.00
N ARG A 453 -9.45 -6.67 -18.82
CA ARG A 453 -8.94 -7.08 -17.50
C ARG A 453 -8.37 -5.90 -16.70
N ALA A 454 -7.53 -5.06 -17.32
CA ALA A 454 -7.01 -3.86 -16.70
C ALA A 454 -8.14 -2.90 -16.31
N ARG A 455 -9.12 -2.68 -17.19
CA ARG A 455 -10.28 -1.85 -16.90
C ARG A 455 -11.12 -2.38 -15.74
N ASP A 456 -11.31 -3.68 -15.64
CA ASP A 456 -12.06 -4.31 -14.54
C ASP A 456 -11.30 -4.17 -13.22
N ARG A 457 -9.96 -4.33 -13.22
CA ARG A 457 -9.09 -4.03 -12.07
C ARG A 457 -9.30 -2.58 -11.58
N TYR A 458 -9.22 -1.60 -12.47
CA TYR A 458 -9.33 -0.17 -12.08
C TYR A 458 -10.73 0.22 -11.59
N ARG A 459 -11.78 -0.54 -11.94
CA ARG A 459 -13.14 -0.35 -11.45
C ARG A 459 -13.38 -0.96 -10.09
N ASN A 460 -12.57 -1.94 -9.68
CA ASN A 460 -12.71 -2.60 -8.39
C ASN A 460 -12.60 -1.57 -7.24
N PRO A 461 -13.54 -1.54 -6.29
CA PRO A 461 -13.48 -0.62 -5.14
C PRO A 461 -12.19 -0.77 -4.33
N TYR A 462 -11.73 -2.01 -4.11
CA TYR A 462 -10.48 -2.31 -3.42
C TYR A 462 -9.28 -1.60 -4.04
N TYR A 463 -9.19 -1.53 -5.39
CA TYR A 463 -8.12 -0.82 -6.08
C TYR A 463 -7.99 0.63 -5.63
N ARG A 464 -9.13 1.34 -5.56
CA ARG A 464 -9.16 2.76 -5.16
C ARG A 464 -8.84 2.95 -3.68
N HIS A 465 -9.27 2.02 -2.83
CA HIS A 465 -8.94 2.04 -1.40
C HIS A 465 -7.45 1.87 -1.19
N CYS A 466 -6.84 0.88 -1.83
CA CYS A 466 -5.42 0.60 -1.70
C CYS A 466 -4.52 1.72 -2.22
N GLN A 467 -4.91 2.44 -3.26
CA GLN A 467 -4.16 3.63 -3.71
C GLN A 467 -4.00 4.67 -2.61
N ARG A 468 -4.96 4.81 -1.70
CA ARG A 468 -4.94 5.78 -0.60
C ARG A 468 -4.14 5.31 0.61
N LEU A 469 -3.89 4.02 0.71
CA LEU A 469 -3.16 3.43 1.84
C LEU A 469 -1.64 3.62 1.79
N THR A 470 -1.09 4.20 0.73
CA THR A 470 0.36 4.48 0.61
C THR A 470 0.90 5.45 1.68
N GLY A 471 0.01 6.17 2.36
CA GLY A 471 0.35 7.07 3.47
C GLY A 471 0.35 6.43 4.86
N THR A 472 -0.02 5.15 4.97
CA THR A 472 -0.14 4.41 6.23
C THR A 472 0.33 2.97 6.05
N GLY A 473 1.12 2.42 6.97
CA GLY A 473 1.65 1.06 6.88
C GLY A 473 2.44 0.78 5.59
N TYR A 474 2.84 -0.47 5.39
CA TYR A 474 3.64 -0.89 4.21
C TYR A 474 2.76 -1.30 3.02
N ASN A 475 1.72 -0.50 2.71
CA ASN A 475 0.67 -0.87 1.74
C ASN A 475 1.00 -0.59 0.26
N LEU A 476 2.21 -0.13 -0.08
CA LEU A 476 2.57 0.25 -1.45
C LEU A 476 2.42 -0.90 -2.47
N VAL A 477 2.59 -2.15 -2.05
CA VAL A 477 2.55 -3.34 -2.91
C VAL A 477 1.17 -4.00 -2.99
N ASN A 478 0.17 -3.52 -2.23
CA ASN A 478 -1.13 -4.20 -2.10
C ASN A 478 -1.90 -4.35 -3.42
N LEU A 479 -1.72 -3.46 -4.37
CA LEU A 479 -2.42 -3.50 -5.66
C LEU A 479 -2.03 -4.68 -6.54
N GLY A 480 -0.88 -5.29 -6.31
CA GLY A 480 -0.47 -6.52 -6.99
C GLY A 480 -1.43 -7.69 -6.81
N GLY A 481 -2.27 -7.67 -5.78
CA GLY A 481 -3.26 -8.71 -5.51
C GLY A 481 -4.48 -8.74 -6.45
N LEU A 482 -4.63 -7.73 -7.32
CA LEU A 482 -5.72 -7.65 -8.28
C LEU A 482 -5.31 -8.02 -9.70
#